data_3dda375d9c735700e07d5c395158c145
#
_entry.id   3dda375d9c735700e07d5c395158c145
#
_cell.length_a   1.000
_cell.length_b   1.000
_cell.length_c   1.000
_cell.angle_alpha   90.00
_cell.angle_beta   90.00
_cell.angle_gamma   90.00
#
_symmetry.space_group_name_H-M   'P 1'
#
loop_
_entity.id
_entity.type
_entity.pdbx_description
1 polymer ?
#
loop_
_entity_poly.entity_id
_entity_poly.type
_entity_poly.pdbx_seq_one_letter_code
_entity_poly.pdbx_strand_id
1 'polypeptide(L)'
;MNTLFDKIWDAHVVQHVADGPDQLYIDRLYAHEVTSPQAFVGLKKRGIGCFRPDHIYCMPDHNTPTHDQDKPIADPVSRKQVDTLTQNAKDFGLTYWGMMHPNNGIIHV
;
A
#
# COMPACT_ATOMS: atom_id res chain seq x y z
N MET A 1 7.08 27.29 -18.25
CA MET A 1 5.73 26.71 -18.01
C MET A 1 5.96 25.37 -17.35
N ASN A 2 5.40 25.14 -16.14
CA ASN A 2 5.59 23.90 -15.42
C ASN A 2 4.63 22.82 -15.95
N THR A 3 5.16 21.63 -16.20
CA THR A 3 4.36 20.44 -16.52
C THR A 3 3.58 19.97 -15.29
N LEU A 4 2.65 19.04 -15.48
CA LEU A 4 1.97 18.40 -14.34
C LEU A 4 2.98 17.69 -13.41
N PHE A 5 3.99 17.06 -14.00
CA PHE A 5 5.08 16.45 -13.24
C PHE A 5 5.79 17.48 -12.34
N ASP A 6 6.22 18.60 -12.92
CA ASP A 6 6.93 19.64 -12.16
C ASP A 6 6.09 20.16 -10.99
N LYS A 7 4.79 20.37 -11.21
CA LYS A 7 3.88 20.85 -10.17
C LYS A 7 3.73 19.86 -9.02
N ILE A 8 3.61 18.56 -9.33
CA ILE A 8 3.52 17.51 -8.31
C ILE A 8 4.85 17.36 -7.60
N TRP A 9 5.95 17.32 -8.34
CA TRP A 9 7.29 17.19 -7.79
C TRP A 9 7.61 18.30 -6.80
N ASP A 10 7.49 19.55 -7.24
CA ASP A 10 7.81 20.72 -6.43
C ASP A 10 6.95 20.79 -5.14
N ALA A 11 5.70 20.37 -5.22
CA ALA A 11 4.81 20.34 -4.06
C ALA A 11 5.20 19.29 -3.01
N HIS A 12 5.99 18.26 -3.41
CA HIS A 12 6.37 17.14 -2.52
C HIS A 12 7.83 17.18 -2.10
N VAL A 13 8.68 18.05 -2.70
CA VAL A 13 10.08 18.17 -2.30
C VAL A 13 10.16 18.77 -0.90
N VAL A 14 10.81 18.07 0.01
CA VAL A 14 11.09 18.53 1.37
C VAL A 14 12.52 19.03 1.52
N GLN A 15 13.43 18.51 0.69
CA GLN A 15 14.83 18.92 0.69
C GLN A 15 15.49 18.62 -0.65
N HIS A 16 16.25 19.59 -1.16
CA HIS A 16 17.21 19.37 -2.24
C HIS A 16 18.57 19.02 -1.64
N VAL A 17 19.10 17.86 -1.99
CA VAL A 17 20.42 17.41 -1.53
C VAL A 17 21.46 17.91 -2.52
N ALA A 18 22.46 18.67 -2.05
CA ALA A 18 23.54 19.17 -2.91
C ALA A 18 24.27 17.97 -3.55
N ASP A 19 24.41 18.01 -4.89
CA ASP A 19 25.01 16.95 -5.69
C ASP A 19 24.37 15.56 -5.51
N GLY A 20 23.10 15.51 -5.08
CA GLY A 20 22.36 14.29 -4.80
C GLY A 20 20.88 14.36 -5.22
N PRO A 21 20.11 13.32 -4.93
CA PRO A 21 18.69 13.30 -5.24
C PRO A 21 17.86 14.20 -4.32
N ASP A 22 16.70 14.64 -4.80
CA ASP A 22 15.73 15.32 -3.96
C ASP A 22 15.08 14.35 -2.97
N GLN A 23 14.77 14.83 -1.79
CA GLN A 23 13.94 14.12 -0.82
C GLN A 23 12.49 14.52 -1.00
N LEU A 24 11.64 13.53 -1.22
CA LEU A 24 10.20 13.73 -1.39
C LEU A 24 9.42 13.25 -0.17
N TYR A 25 8.42 13.99 0.21
CA TYR A 25 7.39 13.53 1.14
C TYR A 25 6.36 12.68 0.38
N ILE A 26 6.15 11.44 0.84
CA ILE A 26 5.11 10.58 0.30
C ILE A 26 3.86 10.76 1.15
N ASP A 27 2.87 11.43 0.60
CA ASP A 27 1.66 11.82 1.32
C ASP A 27 0.57 10.75 1.35
N ARG A 28 0.59 9.80 0.40
CA ARG A 28 -0.34 8.67 0.35
C ARG A 28 0.37 7.42 -0.15
N LEU A 29 -0.01 6.28 0.42
CA LEU A 29 0.47 4.97 0.00
C LEU A 29 -0.71 4.04 -0.25
N TYR A 30 -0.71 3.41 -1.41
CA TYR A 30 -1.65 2.34 -1.76
C TYR A 30 -0.88 1.02 -1.81
N ALA A 31 -1.19 0.10 -0.90
CA ALA A 31 -0.47 -1.16 -0.75
C ALA A 31 -1.36 -2.35 -1.14
N HIS A 32 -0.81 -3.23 -1.95
CA HIS A 32 -1.47 -4.49 -2.30
C HIS A 32 -0.71 -5.70 -1.72
N GLU A 33 -1.25 -6.90 -1.89
CA GLU A 33 -0.80 -8.11 -1.22
C GLU A 33 0.49 -8.71 -1.75
N VAL A 34 0.92 -8.36 -2.97
CA VAL A 34 2.07 -9.02 -3.62
C VAL A 34 3.41 -8.49 -3.12
N THR A 35 3.59 -7.17 -3.10
CA THR A 35 4.89 -6.53 -2.81
C THR A 35 5.00 -5.99 -1.39
N SER A 36 3.90 -5.72 -0.72
CA SER A 36 3.90 -5.12 0.61
C SER A 36 4.43 -5.99 1.76
N PRO A 37 4.35 -7.34 1.72
CA PRO A 37 4.76 -8.18 2.86
C PRO A 37 6.20 -7.93 3.31
N GLN A 38 7.12 -7.71 2.38
CA GLN A 38 8.54 -7.46 2.70
C GLN A 38 8.75 -6.17 3.49
N ALA A 39 8.01 -5.12 3.14
CA ALA A 39 8.06 -3.85 3.86
C ALA A 39 7.61 -4.03 5.32
N PHE A 40 6.51 -4.71 5.55
CA PHE A 40 6.00 -4.97 6.89
C PHE A 40 6.94 -5.86 7.72
N VAL A 41 7.55 -6.87 7.10
CA VAL A 41 8.59 -7.68 7.76
C VAL A 41 9.76 -6.79 8.20
N GLY A 42 10.21 -5.87 7.34
CA GLY A 42 11.28 -4.92 7.67
C GLY A 42 10.92 -4.02 8.84
N LEU A 43 9.71 -3.46 8.85
CA LEU A 43 9.22 -2.62 9.96
C LEU A 43 9.14 -3.41 11.28
N LYS A 44 8.60 -4.62 11.26
CA LYS A 44 8.50 -5.50 12.44
C LYS A 44 9.88 -5.82 13.01
N LYS A 45 10.87 -6.15 12.16
CA LYS A 45 12.26 -6.41 12.60
C LYS A 45 12.90 -5.20 13.26
N ARG A 46 12.55 -4.00 12.81
CA ARG A 46 13.06 -2.74 13.37
C ARG A 46 12.28 -2.27 14.60
N GLY A 47 11.15 -2.89 14.92
CA GLY A 47 10.28 -2.51 16.03
C GLY A 47 9.63 -1.14 15.86
N ILE A 48 9.39 -0.72 14.61
CA ILE A 48 8.78 0.59 14.29
C ILE A 48 7.47 0.41 13.53
N GLY A 49 6.56 1.36 13.73
CA GLY A 49 5.29 1.43 13.00
C GLY A 49 5.38 2.25 11.72
N CYS A 50 4.24 2.48 11.10
CA CYS A 50 4.12 3.39 9.96
C CYS A 50 4.07 4.84 10.45
N PHE A 51 4.74 5.74 9.71
CA PHE A 51 4.79 7.17 10.06
C PHE A 51 3.41 7.83 10.02
N ARG A 52 2.64 7.56 8.98
CA ARG A 52 1.28 8.11 8.79
C ARG A 52 0.32 6.98 8.41
N PRO A 53 -0.09 6.15 9.39
CA PRO A 53 -0.99 5.02 9.12
C PRO A 53 -2.35 5.47 8.55
N ASP A 54 -2.79 6.67 8.87
CA ASP A 54 -4.01 7.30 8.36
C ASP A 54 -3.94 7.65 6.86
N HIS A 55 -2.76 7.63 6.26
CA HIS A 55 -2.54 7.89 4.83
C HIS A 55 -2.18 6.62 4.04
N ILE A 56 -2.31 5.44 4.64
CA ILE A 56 -1.99 4.16 4.01
C ILE A 56 -3.28 3.37 3.82
N TYR A 57 -3.53 2.99 2.58
CA TYR A 57 -4.69 2.22 2.16
C TYR A 57 -4.24 0.88 1.61
N CYS A 58 -4.74 -0.20 2.20
CA CYS A 58 -4.41 -1.56 1.79
C CYS A 58 -5.61 -2.21 1.11
N MET A 59 -5.39 -2.80 -0.05
CA MET A 59 -6.42 -3.55 -0.75
C MET A 59 -5.82 -4.71 -1.56
N PRO A 60 -6.39 -5.90 -1.47
CA PRO A 60 -6.02 -6.99 -2.36
C PRO A 60 -6.64 -6.75 -3.74
N ASP A 61 -5.84 -6.89 -4.78
CA ASP A 61 -6.29 -6.71 -6.17
C ASP A 61 -5.67 -7.71 -7.16
N HIS A 62 -4.51 -8.29 -6.85
CA HIS A 62 -3.82 -9.25 -7.73
C HIS A 62 -4.27 -10.69 -7.52
N ASN A 63 -4.49 -11.11 -6.29
CA ASN A 63 -4.81 -12.48 -5.90
C ASN A 63 -6.29 -12.65 -5.50
N THR A 64 -7.13 -11.75 -5.94
CA THR A 64 -8.57 -11.82 -5.71
C THR A 64 -9.27 -12.49 -6.89
N PRO A 65 -10.20 -13.44 -6.65
CA PRO A 65 -10.97 -14.03 -7.74
C PRO A 65 -11.92 -13.00 -8.36
N THR A 66 -12.23 -13.19 -9.64
CA THR A 66 -13.21 -12.35 -10.36
C THR A 66 -14.65 -12.82 -10.14
N HIS A 67 -14.82 -14.03 -9.60
CA HIS A 67 -16.11 -14.64 -9.29
C HIS A 67 -16.13 -15.15 -7.85
N ASP A 68 -17.31 -15.28 -7.29
CA ASP A 68 -17.52 -15.86 -5.96
C ASP A 68 -16.65 -15.21 -4.87
N GLN A 69 -16.56 -13.89 -4.86
CA GLN A 69 -15.75 -13.15 -3.89
C GLN A 69 -16.29 -13.26 -2.45
N ASP A 70 -17.52 -13.71 -2.29
CA ASP A 70 -18.13 -14.06 -1.01
C ASP A 70 -17.65 -15.39 -0.43
N LYS A 71 -16.92 -16.18 -1.24
CA LYS A 71 -16.35 -17.47 -0.83
C LYS A 71 -14.84 -17.32 -0.52
N PRO A 72 -14.27 -18.25 0.27
CA PRO A 72 -12.83 -18.30 0.50
C PRO A 72 -12.07 -18.48 -0.81
N ILE A 73 -10.91 -17.80 -0.92
CA ILE A 73 -10.01 -17.95 -2.07
C ILE A 73 -9.54 -19.40 -2.15
N ALA A 74 -9.78 -20.06 -3.29
CA ALA A 74 -9.49 -21.48 -3.47
C ALA A 74 -7.98 -21.77 -3.53
N ASP A 75 -7.21 -20.92 -4.25
CA ASP A 75 -5.77 -21.09 -4.36
C ASP A 75 -5.08 -20.77 -3.03
N PRO A 76 -4.32 -21.73 -2.43
CA PRO A 76 -3.74 -21.53 -1.11
C PRO A 76 -2.65 -20.46 -1.09
N VAL A 77 -1.91 -20.25 -2.19
CA VAL A 77 -0.86 -19.23 -2.27
C VAL A 77 -1.49 -17.83 -2.31
N SER A 78 -2.47 -17.65 -3.18
CA SER A 78 -3.23 -16.39 -3.27
C SER A 78 -3.94 -16.06 -1.95
N ARG A 79 -4.56 -17.05 -1.33
CA ARG A 79 -5.20 -16.90 -0.01
C ARG A 79 -4.21 -16.42 1.03
N LYS A 80 -3.03 -17.04 1.11
CA LYS A 80 -1.99 -16.66 2.07
C LYS A 80 -1.52 -15.23 1.88
N GLN A 81 -1.38 -14.78 0.64
CA GLN A 81 -0.98 -13.40 0.36
C GLN A 81 -2.04 -12.39 0.81
N VAL A 82 -3.30 -12.64 0.50
CA VAL A 82 -4.42 -11.78 0.93
C VAL A 82 -4.56 -11.77 2.46
N ASP A 83 -4.47 -12.94 3.10
CA ASP A 83 -4.55 -13.06 4.56
C ASP A 83 -3.38 -12.31 5.23
N THR A 84 -2.18 -12.38 4.64
CA THR A 84 -0.99 -11.66 5.13
C THR A 84 -1.19 -10.15 5.06
N LEU A 85 -1.72 -9.62 3.95
CA LEU A 85 -2.05 -8.20 3.84
C LEU A 85 -3.08 -7.78 4.88
N THR A 86 -4.14 -8.57 5.04
CA THR A 86 -5.19 -8.33 6.03
C THR A 86 -4.61 -8.24 7.44
N GLN A 87 -3.74 -9.19 7.81
CA GLN A 87 -3.11 -9.21 9.11
C GLN A 87 -2.15 -8.03 9.30
N ASN A 88 -1.35 -7.70 8.29
CA ASN A 88 -0.44 -6.56 8.33
C ASN A 88 -1.19 -5.23 8.48
N ALA A 89 -2.28 -5.04 7.75
CA ALA A 89 -3.11 -3.85 7.88
C ALA A 89 -3.67 -3.70 9.29
N LYS A 90 -4.09 -4.80 9.90
CA LYS A 90 -4.57 -4.83 11.29
C LYS A 90 -3.44 -4.52 12.28
N ASP A 91 -2.29 -5.16 12.13
CA ASP A 91 -1.15 -5.02 13.05
C ASP A 91 -0.60 -3.58 13.05
N PHE A 92 -0.63 -2.89 11.91
CA PHE A 92 -0.12 -1.53 11.75
C PHE A 92 -1.21 -0.44 11.83
N GLY A 93 -2.47 -0.82 12.03
CA GLY A 93 -3.59 0.13 12.15
C GLY A 93 -3.91 0.88 10.85
N LEU A 94 -3.82 0.20 9.71
CA LEU A 94 -4.01 0.79 8.39
C LEU A 94 -5.45 0.62 7.91
N THR A 95 -5.89 1.50 7.00
CA THR A 95 -7.16 1.35 6.30
C THR A 95 -7.09 0.14 5.37
N TYR A 96 -8.04 -0.80 5.52
CA TYR A 96 -8.10 -2.00 4.71
C TYR A 96 -9.44 -2.11 3.97
N TRP A 97 -9.37 -2.22 2.66
CA TRP A 97 -10.54 -2.45 1.79
C TRP A 97 -10.42 -3.84 1.16
N GLY A 98 -10.91 -4.83 1.89
CA GLY A 98 -10.90 -6.23 1.47
C GLY A 98 -11.88 -6.54 0.34
N MET A 99 -11.90 -7.78 -0.12
CA MET A 99 -12.90 -8.24 -1.09
C MET A 99 -14.31 -7.92 -0.59
N MET A 100 -15.23 -7.60 -1.48
CA MET A 100 -16.61 -7.18 -1.20
C MET A 100 -16.75 -5.79 -0.56
N HIS A 101 -15.66 -5.13 -0.19
CA HIS A 101 -15.75 -3.74 0.30
C HIS A 101 -16.08 -2.80 -0.86
N PRO A 102 -16.98 -1.81 -0.69
CA PRO A 102 -17.37 -0.89 -1.78
C PRO A 102 -16.21 -0.14 -2.44
N ASN A 103 -15.15 0.09 -1.69
CA ASN A 103 -13.96 0.79 -2.19
C ASN A 103 -12.84 -0.17 -2.64
N ASN A 104 -13.09 -1.49 -2.66
CA ASN A 104 -12.10 -2.44 -3.17
C ASN A 104 -11.98 -2.32 -4.70
N GLY A 105 -10.77 -2.45 -5.20
CA GLY A 105 -10.48 -2.44 -6.63
C GLY A 105 -9.04 -2.02 -6.91
N ILE A 106 -8.73 -1.86 -8.18
CA ILE A 106 -7.42 -1.38 -8.65
C ILE A 106 -7.43 0.15 -8.57
N ILE A 107 -7.07 0.70 -7.43
CA ILE A 107 -7.17 2.15 -7.18
C ILE A 107 -5.86 2.92 -7.42
N HIS A 108 -4.78 2.22 -7.78
CA HIS A 108 -3.46 2.81 -8.02
C HIS A 108 -3.20 3.18 -9.48
N VAL A 109 -4.19 3.03 -10.35
CA VAL A 109 -4.14 3.39 -11.78
C VAL A 109 -5.01 4.60 -12.09
#